data_3e5c15104a1dc4b612f15e40de61f821
#
_entry.id   3e5c15104a1dc4b612f15e40de61f821
#
_cell.length_a   1.000
_cell.length_b   1.000
_cell.length_c   1.000
_cell.angle_alpha   90.00
_cell.angle_beta   90.00
_cell.angle_gamma   90.00
#
_symmetry.space_group_name_H-M   'P 1'
#
loop_
_entity.id
_entity.type
_entity.pdbx_description
1 polymer ?
#
loop_
_entity_poly.entity_id
_entity_poly.type
_entity_poly.pdbx_seq_one_letter_code
_entity_poly.pdbx_strand_id
1 'polypeptide(L)'
;MIAGVRLLPAWRLTFDVCVTHDQLPEVLTLVRLCPETTFVLDHLGKPPVASGQLDPWRANLARIASLPNIVCKLSGLTTEAASGWTADDVRPYLEHALESFGPRRCMFASDWPVSTLRTTYDRWVDVVLDLIAELAPGDQAAVLAGTAARTYGLSGAVLAGEGGLGGQG
;
A
#
# COMPACT_ATOMS: atom_id res chain seq x y z
N MET A 1 -12.41 -2.01 20.26
CA MET A 1 -11.51 -2.12 19.08
C MET A 1 -10.11 -2.60 19.48
N ILE A 2 -9.32 -1.86 20.27
CA ILE A 2 -7.91 -2.23 20.62
C ILE A 2 -7.79 -3.67 21.17
N ALA A 3 -8.66 -4.08 22.10
CA ALA A 3 -8.61 -5.44 22.64
C ALA A 3 -8.79 -6.52 21.55
N GLY A 4 -9.68 -6.30 20.57
CA GLY A 4 -9.86 -7.22 19.44
C GLY A 4 -8.64 -7.24 18.50
N VAL A 5 -8.06 -6.07 18.19
CA VAL A 5 -6.85 -5.98 17.35
C VAL A 5 -5.67 -6.73 17.95
N ARG A 6 -5.49 -6.68 19.27
CA ARG A 6 -4.45 -7.41 20.01
C ARG A 6 -4.59 -8.94 19.97
N LEU A 7 -5.74 -9.48 19.56
CA LEU A 7 -5.94 -10.92 19.41
C LEU A 7 -5.49 -11.45 18.04
N LEU A 8 -5.38 -10.59 17.03
CA LEU A 8 -5.09 -11.00 15.66
C LEU A 8 -3.76 -11.78 15.50
N PRO A 9 -2.67 -11.42 16.17
CA PRO A 9 -1.41 -12.17 16.07
C PRO A 9 -1.53 -13.65 16.45
N ALA A 10 -2.37 -13.99 17.44
CA ALA A 10 -2.60 -15.37 17.85
C ALA A 10 -3.21 -16.23 16.71
N TRP A 11 -3.87 -15.58 15.75
CA TRP A 11 -4.50 -16.21 14.60
C TRP A 11 -3.72 -15.96 13.29
N ARG A 12 -2.52 -15.37 13.38
CA ARG A 12 -1.69 -14.97 12.22
C ARG A 12 -2.44 -14.05 11.24
N LEU A 13 -3.29 -13.19 11.78
CA LEU A 13 -4.05 -12.22 10.98
C LEU A 13 -3.38 -10.85 11.05
N THR A 14 -3.46 -10.11 9.94
CA THR A 14 -3.11 -8.70 9.85
C THR A 14 -4.34 -7.82 10.11
N PHE A 15 -4.11 -6.53 10.31
CA PHE A 15 -5.17 -5.53 10.40
C PHE A 15 -4.99 -4.48 9.31
N ASP A 16 -5.80 -4.57 8.25
CA ASP A 16 -5.81 -3.59 7.18
C ASP A 16 -6.60 -2.36 7.62
N VAL A 17 -5.97 -1.18 7.57
CA VAL A 17 -6.54 0.09 8.03
C VAL A 17 -6.90 0.94 6.82
N CYS A 18 -8.20 1.06 6.56
CA CYS A 18 -8.74 1.93 5.51
C CYS A 18 -9.36 3.17 6.17
N VAL A 19 -8.66 4.29 6.06
CA VAL A 19 -9.00 5.58 6.69
C VAL A 19 -8.71 6.73 5.74
N THR A 20 -9.22 7.91 6.06
CA THR A 20 -8.87 9.17 5.41
C THR A 20 -7.68 9.84 6.11
N HIS A 21 -6.99 10.73 5.42
CA HIS A 21 -5.73 11.34 5.89
C HIS A 21 -5.84 12.11 7.21
N ASP A 22 -6.99 12.63 7.53
CA ASP A 22 -7.29 13.33 8.78
C ASP A 22 -7.32 12.40 10.01
N GLN A 23 -7.53 11.08 9.78
CA GLN A 23 -7.55 10.04 10.82
C GLN A 23 -6.17 9.40 11.07
N LEU A 24 -5.13 9.80 10.36
CA LEU A 24 -3.78 9.23 10.52
C LEU A 24 -3.21 9.40 11.95
N PRO A 25 -3.47 10.47 12.72
CA PRO A 25 -3.04 10.56 14.13
C PRO A 25 -3.62 9.44 15.01
N GLU A 26 -4.87 9.05 14.77
CA GLU A 26 -5.54 7.95 15.47
C GLU A 26 -4.93 6.59 15.08
N VAL A 27 -4.61 6.42 13.79
CA VAL A 27 -3.89 5.21 13.30
C VAL A 27 -2.54 5.10 13.99
N LEU A 28 -1.75 6.17 14.06
CA LEU A 28 -0.47 6.19 14.77
C LEU A 28 -0.62 5.71 16.22
N THR A 29 -1.66 6.18 16.89
CA THR A 29 -1.98 5.79 18.27
C THR A 29 -2.35 4.32 18.36
N LEU A 30 -3.21 3.82 17.46
CA LEU A 30 -3.64 2.42 17.42
C LEU A 30 -2.45 1.47 17.20
N VAL A 31 -1.60 1.76 16.20
CA VAL A 31 -0.44 0.94 15.87
C VAL A 31 0.54 0.84 17.04
N ARG A 32 0.79 1.94 17.75
CA ARG A 32 1.62 1.97 18.97
C ARG A 32 1.06 1.14 20.11
N LEU A 33 -0.27 1.14 20.27
CA LEU A 33 -0.94 0.39 21.33
C LEU A 33 -1.03 -1.12 21.04
N CYS A 34 -0.76 -1.54 19.80
CA CYS A 34 -0.83 -2.95 19.38
C CYS A 34 0.49 -3.38 18.69
N PRO A 35 1.64 -3.37 19.39
CA PRO A 35 2.96 -3.56 18.78
C PRO A 35 3.16 -4.95 18.16
N GLU A 36 2.46 -5.97 18.64
CA GLU A 36 2.55 -7.34 18.13
C GLU A 36 1.68 -7.57 16.87
N THR A 37 0.75 -6.65 16.57
CA THR A 37 -0.12 -6.76 15.39
C THR A 37 0.56 -6.17 14.17
N THR A 38 0.56 -6.89 13.06
CA THR A 38 0.98 -6.37 11.76
C THR A 38 -0.17 -5.58 11.14
N PHE A 39 0.11 -4.31 10.85
CA PHE A 39 -0.84 -3.42 10.19
C PHE A 39 -0.52 -3.23 8.72
N VAL A 40 -1.56 -2.99 7.93
CA VAL A 40 -1.45 -2.58 6.53
C VAL A 40 -2.22 -1.28 6.37
N LEU A 41 -1.55 -0.19 6.02
CA LEU A 41 -2.20 1.07 5.71
C LEU A 41 -2.71 1.04 4.27
N ASP A 42 -4.02 0.99 4.08
CA ASP A 42 -4.64 1.03 2.77
C ASP A 42 -4.50 2.41 2.13
N HIS A 43 -4.20 2.43 0.82
CA HIS A 43 -4.30 3.61 -0.03
C HIS A 43 -3.51 4.83 0.49
N LEU A 44 -2.33 4.59 1.09
CA LEU A 44 -1.50 5.65 1.69
C LEU A 44 -2.25 6.49 2.74
N GLY A 45 -3.35 5.98 3.31
CA GLY A 45 -4.23 6.76 4.20
C GLY A 45 -5.03 7.83 3.46
N LYS A 46 -5.34 7.60 2.18
CA LYS A 46 -6.19 8.45 1.32
C LYS A 46 -5.82 9.94 1.40
N PRO A 47 -4.65 10.32 0.88
CA PRO A 47 -4.21 11.72 0.86
C PRO A 47 -5.15 12.60 0.02
N PRO A 48 -5.20 13.91 0.27
CA PRO A 48 -6.10 14.83 -0.42
C PRO A 48 -5.56 15.20 -1.82
N VAL A 49 -5.43 14.20 -2.73
CA VAL A 49 -4.81 14.35 -4.05
C VAL A 49 -5.49 15.43 -4.88
N ALA A 50 -6.83 15.49 -4.88
CA ALA A 50 -7.57 16.48 -5.66
C ALA A 50 -7.24 17.92 -5.31
N SER A 51 -6.76 18.20 -4.10
CA SER A 51 -6.36 19.55 -3.68
C SER A 51 -4.88 19.83 -3.91
N GLY A 52 -4.05 18.82 -4.20
CA GLY A 52 -2.61 18.94 -4.30
C GLY A 52 -1.90 19.21 -2.96
N GLN A 53 -2.63 19.19 -1.83
CA GLN A 53 -2.04 19.44 -0.51
C GLN A 53 -1.29 18.22 -0.01
N LEU A 54 -0.02 18.43 0.37
CA LEU A 54 0.81 17.36 0.94
C LEU A 54 0.73 17.33 2.48
N ASP A 55 0.78 18.47 3.13
CA ASP A 55 0.68 18.54 4.59
C ASP A 55 -0.78 18.84 5.03
N PRO A 56 -1.24 18.28 6.17
CA PRO A 56 -0.47 17.52 7.19
C PRO A 56 -0.31 16.01 6.90
N TRP A 57 -0.87 15.48 5.80
CA TRP A 57 -0.79 14.05 5.45
C TRP A 57 0.66 13.56 5.44
N ARG A 58 1.56 14.27 4.74
CA ARG A 58 2.98 13.91 4.59
C ARG A 58 3.68 13.71 5.93
N ALA A 59 3.54 14.68 6.82
CA ALA A 59 4.12 14.61 8.17
C ALA A 59 3.56 13.45 8.99
N ASN A 60 2.25 13.19 8.90
CA ASN A 60 1.59 12.10 9.61
C ASN A 60 2.00 10.73 9.06
N LEU A 61 2.11 10.59 7.73
CA LEU A 61 2.56 9.35 7.08
C LEU A 61 3.98 8.99 7.52
N ALA A 62 4.91 9.95 7.52
CA ALA A 62 6.29 9.73 7.98
C ALA A 62 6.35 9.27 9.46
N ARG A 63 5.51 9.84 10.33
CA ARG A 63 5.40 9.39 11.73
C ARG A 63 4.88 7.96 11.86
N ILE A 64 3.90 7.56 11.04
CA ILE A 64 3.39 6.19 10.99
C ILE A 64 4.48 5.25 10.46
N ALA A 65 5.17 5.63 9.39
CA ALA A 65 6.23 4.85 8.79
C ALA A 65 7.42 4.58 9.73
N SER A 66 7.62 5.42 10.76
CA SER A 66 8.64 5.16 11.80
C SER A 66 8.34 3.94 12.68
N LEU A 67 7.12 3.42 12.65
CA LEU A 67 6.74 2.22 13.41
C LEU A 67 7.08 0.96 12.61
N PRO A 68 7.63 -0.10 13.26
CA PRO A 68 8.12 -1.28 12.56
C PRO A 68 7.01 -2.25 12.14
N ASN A 69 5.84 -2.16 12.75
CA ASN A 69 4.74 -3.12 12.61
C ASN A 69 3.64 -2.67 11.63
N ILE A 70 3.97 -1.78 10.69
CA ILE A 70 3.04 -1.32 9.65
C ILE A 70 3.72 -1.25 8.28
N VAL A 71 2.99 -1.66 7.25
CA VAL A 71 3.33 -1.56 5.83
C VAL A 71 2.29 -0.71 5.11
N CYS A 72 2.58 -0.27 3.88
CA CYS A 72 1.73 0.65 3.13
C CYS A 72 1.34 0.08 1.77
N LYS A 73 0.06 0.15 1.39
CA LYS A 73 -0.43 -0.17 0.04
C LYS A 73 -0.32 1.04 -0.88
N LEU A 74 0.40 0.88 -1.99
CA LEU A 74 0.46 1.84 -3.09
C LEU A 74 -0.76 1.63 -3.99
N SER A 75 -1.88 2.25 -3.65
CA SER A 75 -3.18 2.11 -4.33
C SER A 75 -4.13 3.25 -3.97
N GLY A 76 -5.31 3.29 -4.60
CA GLY A 76 -6.44 4.13 -4.21
C GLY A 76 -6.30 5.64 -4.46
N LEU A 77 -5.16 6.12 -4.99
CA LEU A 77 -4.92 7.55 -5.19
C LEU A 77 -5.79 8.14 -6.30
N THR A 78 -6.12 7.35 -7.30
CA THR A 78 -6.90 7.81 -8.45
C THR A 78 -8.32 8.18 -8.10
N THR A 79 -8.90 7.56 -7.08
CA THR A 79 -10.24 7.87 -6.55
C THR A 79 -10.24 9.11 -5.65
N GLU A 80 -9.08 9.44 -5.07
CA GLU A 80 -8.86 10.67 -4.29
C GLU A 80 -8.45 11.87 -5.17
N ALA A 81 -8.13 11.63 -6.44
CA ALA A 81 -7.74 12.64 -7.40
C ALA A 81 -8.95 13.30 -8.10
N ALA A 82 -8.72 14.47 -8.68
CA ALA A 82 -9.71 15.15 -9.52
C ALA A 82 -9.98 14.35 -10.80
N SER A 83 -11.11 14.63 -11.46
CA SER A 83 -11.41 14.09 -12.78
C SER A 83 -10.32 14.52 -13.78
N GLY A 84 -9.82 13.58 -14.60
CA GLY A 84 -8.75 13.84 -15.57
C GLY A 84 -7.35 13.86 -14.97
N TRP A 85 -7.15 13.28 -13.80
CA TRP A 85 -5.84 13.14 -13.14
C TRP A 85 -4.74 12.63 -14.09
N THR A 86 -3.52 13.01 -13.81
CA THR A 86 -2.29 12.58 -14.51
C THR A 86 -1.37 11.83 -13.55
N ALA A 87 -0.32 11.19 -14.07
CA ALA A 87 0.70 10.57 -13.24
C ALA A 87 1.38 11.59 -12.31
N ASP A 88 1.56 12.82 -12.75
CA ASP A 88 2.20 13.89 -11.96
C ASP A 88 1.37 14.29 -10.73
N ASP A 89 0.05 14.15 -10.79
CA ASP A 89 -0.83 14.45 -9.65
C ASP A 89 -0.66 13.45 -8.50
N VAL A 90 -0.37 12.19 -8.80
CA VAL A 90 -0.25 11.11 -7.80
C VAL A 90 1.21 10.81 -7.41
N ARG A 91 2.18 11.15 -8.27
CA ARG A 91 3.60 10.88 -8.08
C ARG A 91 4.15 11.40 -6.75
N PRO A 92 3.92 12.65 -6.32
CA PRO A 92 4.49 13.16 -5.06
C PRO A 92 4.06 12.37 -3.82
N TYR A 93 2.85 11.80 -3.85
CA TYR A 93 2.32 10.98 -2.76
C TYR A 93 2.96 9.59 -2.74
N LEU A 94 3.16 8.98 -3.92
CA LEU A 94 3.79 7.68 -4.07
C LEU A 94 5.28 7.74 -3.69
N GLU A 95 6.00 8.76 -4.16
CA GLU A 95 7.41 8.99 -3.84
C GLU A 95 7.60 9.16 -2.33
N HIS A 96 6.78 10.00 -1.70
CA HIS A 96 6.85 10.19 -0.25
C HIS A 96 6.57 8.92 0.55
N ALA A 97 5.65 8.06 0.08
CA ALA A 97 5.41 6.76 0.72
C ALA A 97 6.63 5.82 0.59
N LEU A 98 7.24 5.75 -0.61
CA LEU A 98 8.45 4.96 -0.82
C LEU A 98 9.63 5.48 0.00
N GLU A 99 9.82 6.80 0.10
CA GLU A 99 10.86 7.41 0.94
C GLU A 99 10.64 7.10 2.43
N SER A 100 9.40 7.19 2.90
CA SER A 100 9.07 7.04 4.32
C SER A 100 9.12 5.58 4.79
N PHE A 101 8.52 4.66 4.05
CA PHE A 101 8.43 3.24 4.41
C PHE A 101 9.61 2.42 3.88
N GLY A 102 10.22 2.85 2.79
CA GLY A 102 11.13 2.06 2.00
C GLY A 102 10.41 1.00 1.16
N PRO A 103 11.02 0.55 0.04
CA PRO A 103 10.38 -0.36 -0.92
C PRO A 103 9.95 -1.69 -0.31
N ARG A 104 10.64 -2.16 0.72
CA ARG A 104 10.35 -3.44 1.39
C ARG A 104 9.18 -3.40 2.38
N ARG A 105 8.62 -2.21 2.63
CA ARG A 105 7.39 -2.01 3.40
C ARG A 105 6.31 -1.30 2.60
N CYS A 106 6.50 -1.15 1.29
CA CYS A 106 5.46 -0.77 0.35
C CYS A 106 5.00 -2.00 -0.44
N MET A 107 3.73 -2.08 -0.78
CA MET A 107 3.19 -3.11 -1.66
C MET A 107 2.25 -2.51 -2.70
N PHE A 108 2.39 -2.95 -3.95
CA PHE A 108 1.44 -2.67 -5.01
C PHE A 108 0.07 -3.25 -4.67
N ALA A 109 -0.98 -2.48 -4.97
CA ALA A 109 -2.35 -2.96 -5.01
C ALA A 109 -3.15 -2.20 -6.07
N SER A 110 -4.13 -2.86 -6.69
CA SER A 110 -4.91 -2.28 -7.80
C SER A 110 -6.07 -1.41 -7.35
N ASP A 111 -6.56 -1.63 -6.12
CA ASP A 111 -7.83 -1.08 -5.64
C ASP A 111 -9.04 -1.48 -6.55
N TRP A 112 -8.90 -2.57 -7.33
CA TRP A 112 -9.99 -3.08 -8.14
C TRP A 112 -11.08 -3.70 -7.25
N PRO A 113 -12.37 -3.49 -7.49
CA PRO A 113 -12.94 -2.79 -8.65
C PRO A 113 -13.14 -1.28 -8.46
N VAL A 114 -12.87 -0.71 -7.29
CA VAL A 114 -13.13 0.70 -6.97
C VAL A 114 -12.34 1.64 -7.89
N SER A 115 -11.10 1.29 -8.20
CA SER A 115 -10.23 2.05 -9.12
C SER A 115 -10.87 2.29 -10.50
N THR A 116 -11.77 1.41 -10.98
CA THR A 116 -12.42 1.55 -12.29
C THR A 116 -13.31 2.78 -12.41
N LEU A 117 -13.65 3.40 -11.29
CA LEU A 117 -14.35 4.69 -11.26
C LEU A 117 -13.51 5.84 -11.84
N ARG A 118 -12.19 5.71 -11.87
CA ARG A 118 -11.25 6.80 -12.23
C ARG A 118 -10.11 6.39 -13.14
N THR A 119 -9.83 5.08 -13.28
CA THR A 119 -8.70 4.58 -14.07
C THR A 119 -8.94 3.17 -14.58
N THR A 120 -8.12 2.71 -15.52
CA THR A 120 -8.00 1.29 -15.86
C THR A 120 -6.93 0.63 -15.00
N TYR A 121 -6.97 -0.69 -14.88
CA TYR A 121 -5.95 -1.48 -14.20
C TYR A 121 -4.57 -1.24 -14.81
N ASP A 122 -4.46 -1.35 -16.14
CA ASP A 122 -3.19 -1.20 -16.87
C ASP A 122 -2.55 0.17 -16.63
N ARG A 123 -3.35 1.24 -16.73
CA ARG A 123 -2.85 2.60 -16.48
C ARG A 123 -2.30 2.77 -15.07
N TRP A 124 -2.93 2.15 -14.06
CA TRP A 124 -2.42 2.20 -12.69
C TRP A 124 -1.13 1.39 -12.53
N VAL A 125 -1.06 0.22 -13.16
CA VAL A 125 0.16 -0.61 -13.22
C VAL A 125 1.31 0.19 -13.83
N ASP A 126 1.11 0.84 -14.98
CA ASP A 126 2.13 1.64 -15.65
C ASP A 126 2.67 2.75 -14.75
N VAL A 127 1.79 3.49 -14.05
CA VAL A 127 2.22 4.54 -13.10
C VAL A 127 3.12 3.99 -12.00
N VAL A 128 2.79 2.81 -11.44
CA VAL A 128 3.62 2.23 -10.38
C VAL A 128 4.91 1.64 -10.93
N LEU A 129 4.88 1.02 -12.12
CA LEU A 129 6.08 0.50 -12.77
C LEU A 129 7.07 1.63 -13.09
N ASP A 130 6.59 2.76 -13.63
CA ASP A 130 7.43 3.94 -13.90
C ASP A 130 8.03 4.50 -12.60
N LEU A 131 7.26 4.53 -11.52
CA LEU A 131 7.74 5.00 -10.22
C LEU A 131 8.91 4.17 -9.68
N ILE A 132 8.85 2.86 -9.82
CA ILE A 132 9.84 1.93 -9.24
C ILE A 132 10.95 1.55 -10.22
N ALA A 133 10.93 2.06 -11.46
CA ALA A 133 11.84 1.65 -12.53
C ALA A 133 13.33 1.81 -12.17
N GLU A 134 13.67 2.82 -11.37
CA GLU A 134 15.05 3.10 -10.96
C GLU A 134 15.46 2.38 -9.66
N LEU A 135 14.54 1.67 -9.01
CA LEU A 135 14.89 0.86 -7.84
C LEU A 135 15.70 -0.38 -8.25
N ALA A 136 16.51 -0.89 -7.32
CA ALA A 136 17.18 -2.17 -7.53
C ALA A 136 16.16 -3.29 -7.81
N PRO A 137 16.48 -4.31 -8.65
CA PRO A 137 15.53 -5.36 -9.03
C PRO A 137 14.88 -6.08 -7.83
N GLY A 138 15.63 -6.30 -6.76
CA GLY A 138 15.10 -6.92 -5.53
C GLY A 138 14.09 -6.03 -4.79
N ASP A 139 14.20 -4.72 -4.90
CA ASP A 139 13.27 -3.77 -4.30
C ASP A 139 12.04 -3.58 -5.19
N GLN A 140 12.18 -3.61 -6.51
CA GLN A 140 11.03 -3.68 -7.43
C GLN A 140 10.19 -4.93 -7.14
N ALA A 141 10.83 -6.11 -7.05
CA ALA A 141 10.15 -7.36 -6.70
C ALA A 141 9.48 -7.31 -5.32
N ALA A 142 10.09 -6.60 -4.35
CA ALA A 142 9.49 -6.40 -3.04
C ALA A 142 8.19 -5.59 -3.13
N VAL A 143 8.18 -4.47 -3.86
CA VAL A 143 6.98 -3.64 -4.05
C VAL A 143 5.89 -4.41 -4.80
N LEU A 144 6.22 -5.11 -5.88
CA LEU A 144 5.22 -5.75 -6.75
C LEU A 144 4.57 -6.99 -6.12
N ALA A 145 5.32 -7.76 -5.31
CA ALA A 145 4.81 -9.01 -4.77
C ALA A 145 5.38 -9.38 -3.39
N GLY A 146 6.68 -9.18 -3.17
CA GLY A 146 7.38 -9.73 -2.01
C GLY A 146 6.87 -9.20 -0.67
N THR A 147 6.54 -7.91 -0.58
CA THR A 147 5.98 -7.33 0.65
C THR A 147 4.61 -7.90 0.96
N ALA A 148 3.72 -8.01 -0.03
CA ALA A 148 2.40 -8.63 0.15
C ALA A 148 2.53 -10.10 0.58
N ALA A 149 3.41 -10.86 -0.07
CA ALA A 149 3.63 -12.26 0.25
C ALA A 149 4.07 -12.47 1.71
N ARG A 150 5.03 -11.67 2.19
CA ARG A 150 5.48 -11.73 3.59
C ARG A 150 4.40 -11.29 4.57
N THR A 151 3.71 -10.20 4.25
CA THR A 151 2.71 -9.59 5.14
C THR A 151 1.50 -10.50 5.34
N TYR A 152 1.03 -11.12 4.27
CA TYR A 152 -0.17 -11.99 4.31
C TYR A 152 0.16 -13.48 4.42
N GLY A 153 1.44 -13.85 4.54
CA GLY A 153 1.85 -15.24 4.70
C GLY A 153 1.57 -16.10 3.47
N LEU A 154 1.65 -15.52 2.26
CA LEU A 154 1.42 -16.27 1.01
C LEU A 154 2.60 -17.19 0.75
N SER A 155 2.32 -18.49 0.50
CA SER A 155 3.35 -19.46 0.19
C SER A 155 3.94 -19.23 -1.21
N GLY A 156 5.24 -19.55 -1.39
CA GLY A 156 5.98 -19.33 -2.65
C GLY A 156 5.37 -19.99 -3.90
N ALA A 157 4.51 -21.01 -3.74
CA ALA A 157 3.78 -21.63 -4.86
C ALA A 157 2.81 -20.66 -5.57
N VAL A 158 2.33 -19.63 -4.88
CA VAL A 158 1.45 -18.62 -5.48
C VAL A 158 2.23 -17.58 -6.29
N LEU A 159 3.53 -17.40 -5.99
CA LEU A 159 4.41 -16.43 -6.65
C LEU A 159 5.12 -16.99 -7.88
N ALA A 160 5.31 -18.31 -7.94
CA ALA A 160 5.75 -19.02 -9.13
C ALA A 160 4.49 -19.38 -9.92
N GLY A 161 4.04 -18.46 -10.80
CA GLY A 161 2.99 -18.77 -11.75
C GLY A 161 3.40 -19.99 -12.56
N GLU A 162 2.97 -21.17 -12.15
CA GLU A 162 3.04 -22.37 -12.99
C GLU A 162 2.07 -22.16 -14.16
N GLY A 163 2.57 -21.48 -15.20
CA GLY A 163 2.00 -21.51 -16.55
C GLY A 163 2.16 -22.90 -17.15
N GLY A 164 1.50 -23.88 -16.57
CA GLY A 164 1.34 -25.21 -17.11
C GLY A 164 -0.04 -25.36 -17.77
N LEU A 165 -0.28 -24.68 -18.89
CA LEU A 165 -1.29 -25.14 -19.84
C LEU A 165 -0.68 -26.36 -20.53
N GLY A 166 -0.79 -27.53 -19.89
CA GLY A 166 -0.56 -28.82 -20.52
C GLY A 166 -1.60 -29.03 -21.60
N GLY A 167 -1.22 -28.72 -22.85
CA GLY A 167 -1.92 -29.25 -24.01
C GLY A 167 -1.76 -30.76 -24.01
N GLN A 168 -2.85 -31.49 -23.93
CA GLN A 168 -2.93 -32.86 -24.42
C GLN A 168 -3.97 -32.91 -25.53
N GLY A 169 -3.54 -33.44 -26.64
CA GLY A 169 -4.18 -33.62 -27.91
C GLY A 169 -5.44 -34.48 -27.96
#